data_b0f70a205d0d48211c792a7fb813bd97
#
_entry.id   b0f70a205d0d48211c792a7fb813bd97
#
_cell.length_a   1.000
_cell.length_b   1.000
_cell.length_c   1.000
_cell.angle_alpha   90.00
_cell.angle_beta   90.00
_cell.angle_gamma   90.00
#
_symmetry.space_group_name_H-M   'P 1'
#
loop_
_entity.id
_entity.type
_entity.pdbx_description
1 polymer ?
#
loop_
_entity_poly.entity_id
_entity_poly.type
_entity_poly.pdbx_seq_one_letter_code
_entity_poly.pdbx_strand_id
1 'polypeptide(L)'
;MRSKTPAILTTAASLLLATNLAHAQSNELNIYSARHYQTDEALYSDFTKATGIKINRVDSDDAGILARLKAEGTASAADVILLVDATRLWRGESEGLFQGIRSAALEQAIPPQLRSKPDAAGNTAWFGFSTRARVIVYDKAKINKADIDSYEELADPKHKGRICIRSGSHPYNLSLFGAVTEHLGEQQAEQWLRGIVANLARSPKGGDTDQIRGVASGECAIAVTNSYYLARLMRSDNAEDKAVVDRVGVVFPNQSSWGTHVNIAGGAVARNAKNPANAVKFLEYLASPSAQKHFASGNNEWPAAKGVAMDNSALKSMTGGAFKSETVPVSQIGMNQVKVQQMLDRVGFK
;
A
#
# COMPACT_ATOMS: atom_id res chain seq x y z
N MET A 1 89.21 5.12 43.81
CA MET A 1 87.86 4.57 44.18
C MET A 1 86.80 5.36 43.43
N ARG A 2 86.22 4.78 42.41
CA ARG A 2 85.14 5.42 41.60
C ARG A 2 83.85 4.71 41.85
N SER A 3 82.89 5.37 42.47
CA SER A 3 81.54 4.94 42.74
C SER A 3 80.70 4.90 41.44
N LYS A 4 80.10 3.77 41.09
CA LYS A 4 79.17 3.65 40.01
C LYS A 4 77.75 3.65 40.59
N THR A 5 76.99 4.65 40.26
CA THR A 5 75.51 4.69 40.54
C THR A 5 74.74 4.04 39.42
N PRO A 6 73.78 3.17 39.69
CA PRO A 6 72.90 2.61 38.62
C PRO A 6 71.75 3.55 38.31
N ALA A 7 71.52 3.75 37.01
CA ALA A 7 70.36 4.46 36.50
C ALA A 7 69.14 3.54 36.48
N ILE A 8 68.07 3.93 37.13
CA ILE A 8 66.76 3.26 37.09
C ILE A 8 65.99 3.80 35.88
N LEU A 9 65.77 2.96 34.87
CA LEU A 9 64.86 3.24 33.77
C LEU A 9 63.41 2.96 34.24
N THR A 10 62.62 4.01 34.39
CA THR A 10 61.16 3.91 34.62
C THR A 10 60.44 3.84 33.27
N THR A 11 59.97 2.69 32.90
CA THR A 11 59.15 2.44 31.72
C THR A 11 57.70 2.87 32.04
N ALA A 12 57.24 4.01 31.55
CA ALA A 12 55.83 4.42 31.63
C ALA A 12 55.02 3.64 30.57
N ALA A 13 54.25 2.65 31.04
CA ALA A 13 53.24 1.98 30.19
C ALA A 13 52.00 2.85 30.06
N SER A 14 51.85 3.50 28.93
CA SER A 14 50.64 4.26 28.55
C SER A 14 49.55 3.26 28.16
N LEU A 15 48.61 2.96 29.06
CA LEU A 15 47.36 2.25 28.74
C LEU A 15 46.47 3.20 27.92
N LEU A 16 46.41 2.98 26.61
CA LEU A 16 45.37 3.52 25.74
C LEU A 16 44.04 2.80 26.04
N LEU A 17 43.20 3.39 26.87
CA LEU A 17 41.78 3.01 26.97
C LEU A 17 41.12 3.41 25.65
N ALA A 18 40.95 2.50 24.73
CA ALA A 18 40.02 2.61 23.62
C ALA A 18 38.60 2.59 24.20
N THR A 19 38.05 3.77 24.46
CA THR A 19 36.60 3.92 24.74
C THR A 19 35.86 3.58 23.47
N ASN A 20 35.39 2.34 23.34
CA ASN A 20 34.34 1.99 22.42
C ASN A 20 33.09 2.78 22.86
N LEU A 21 32.87 3.93 22.23
CA LEU A 21 31.57 4.59 22.21
C LEU A 21 30.62 3.67 21.42
N ALA A 22 30.11 2.63 22.09
CA ALA A 22 28.92 1.96 21.62
C ALA A 22 27.85 3.05 21.56
N HIS A 23 27.50 3.49 20.35
CA HIS A 23 26.31 4.30 20.15
C HIS A 23 25.17 3.45 20.71
N ALA A 24 24.65 3.82 21.86
CA ALA A 24 23.46 3.21 22.40
C ALA A 24 22.38 3.35 21.34
N GLN A 25 22.02 2.25 20.70
CA GLN A 25 20.96 2.22 19.72
C GLN A 25 19.72 2.77 20.40
N SER A 26 19.17 3.87 19.89
CA SER A 26 17.97 4.47 20.43
C SER A 26 16.86 3.42 20.47
N ASN A 27 16.18 3.26 21.61
CA ASN A 27 15.02 2.38 21.74
C ASN A 27 13.74 3.06 21.22
N GLU A 28 13.87 3.90 20.19
CA GLU A 28 12.77 4.61 19.57
C GLU A 28 12.72 4.35 18.07
N LEU A 29 11.52 4.50 17.53
CA LEU A 29 11.23 4.42 16.10
C LEU A 29 10.18 5.47 15.74
N ASN A 30 10.51 6.37 14.82
CA ASN A 30 9.61 7.40 14.36
C ASN A 30 8.97 6.98 13.02
N ILE A 31 7.66 6.80 13.03
CA ILE A 31 6.89 6.35 11.87
C ILE A 31 6.04 7.51 11.34
N TYR A 32 6.20 7.84 10.06
CA TYR A 32 5.28 8.71 9.34
C TYR A 32 4.33 7.83 8.53
N SER A 33 3.02 7.90 8.83
CA SER A 33 2.04 6.94 8.36
C SER A 33 0.86 7.61 7.67
N ALA A 34 0.53 7.11 6.49
CA ALA A 34 -0.73 7.39 5.82
C ALA A 34 -1.78 6.27 6.02
N ARG A 35 -1.48 5.29 6.86
CA ARG A 35 -2.43 4.25 7.22
C ARG A 35 -3.46 4.81 8.18
N HIS A 36 -4.72 4.56 7.89
CA HIS A 36 -5.88 5.17 8.58
C HIS A 36 -6.74 4.14 9.34
N TYR A 37 -6.15 2.97 9.63
CA TYR A 37 -6.85 1.90 10.34
C TYR A 37 -6.60 2.00 11.85
N GLN A 38 -7.65 2.17 12.65
CA GLN A 38 -7.54 2.11 14.11
C GLN A 38 -7.03 0.74 14.60
N THR A 39 -7.31 -0.32 13.84
CA THR A 39 -6.83 -1.67 14.10
C THR A 39 -5.30 -1.77 14.09
N ASP A 40 -4.58 -0.89 13.37
CA ASP A 40 -3.11 -0.90 13.33
C ASP A 40 -2.46 -0.59 14.69
N GLU A 41 -3.19 -0.04 15.67
CA GLU A 41 -2.68 0.17 17.04
C GLU A 41 -2.20 -1.13 17.68
N ALA A 42 -2.85 -2.25 17.38
CA ALA A 42 -2.41 -3.56 17.84
C ALA A 42 -1.05 -3.97 17.25
N LEU A 43 -0.81 -3.67 15.96
CA LEU A 43 0.50 -3.93 15.32
C LEU A 43 1.62 -3.17 16.01
N TYR A 44 1.42 -1.89 16.28
CA TYR A 44 2.43 -1.04 16.92
C TYR A 44 2.69 -1.48 18.36
N SER A 45 1.62 -1.77 19.10
CA SER A 45 1.69 -2.26 20.48
C SER A 45 2.44 -3.59 20.57
N ASP A 46 2.15 -4.54 19.69
CA ASP A 46 2.77 -5.87 19.70
C ASP A 46 4.24 -5.81 19.30
N PHE A 47 4.61 -4.95 18.33
CA PHE A 47 6.01 -4.69 18.03
C PHE A 47 6.77 -4.13 19.24
N THR A 48 6.21 -3.12 19.90
CA THR A 48 6.82 -2.51 21.09
C THR A 48 6.98 -3.53 22.22
N LYS A 49 5.96 -4.36 22.48
CA LYS A 49 6.04 -5.43 23.50
C LYS A 49 7.12 -6.46 23.18
N ALA A 50 7.24 -6.84 21.89
CA ALA A 50 8.20 -7.86 21.46
C ALA A 50 9.66 -7.38 21.45
N THR A 51 9.88 -6.06 21.25
CA THR A 51 11.23 -5.54 20.98
C THR A 51 11.73 -4.54 22.02
N GLY A 52 10.85 -3.97 22.84
CA GLY A 52 11.15 -2.84 23.73
C GLY A 52 11.33 -1.50 22.99
N ILE A 53 11.18 -1.47 21.65
CA ILE A 53 11.32 -0.24 20.85
C ILE A 53 10.01 0.55 20.95
N LYS A 54 10.10 1.79 21.42
CA LYS A 54 8.98 2.72 21.50
C LYS A 54 8.69 3.32 20.13
N ILE A 55 7.44 3.29 19.70
CA ILE A 55 6.99 3.91 18.46
C ILE A 55 6.46 5.31 18.74
N ASN A 56 6.99 6.30 18.02
CA ASN A 56 6.45 7.65 17.91
C ASN A 56 5.84 7.79 16.51
N ARG A 57 4.59 8.26 16.39
CA ARG A 57 3.89 8.29 15.11
C ARG A 57 3.43 9.68 14.73
N VAL A 58 3.54 9.97 13.44
CA VAL A 58 2.94 11.13 12.77
C VAL A 58 2.02 10.60 11.68
N ASP A 59 0.73 10.91 11.81
CA ASP A 59 -0.29 10.49 10.85
C ASP A 59 -0.72 11.65 9.96
N SER A 60 -0.85 11.39 8.66
CA SER A 60 -1.38 12.30 7.65
C SER A 60 -1.86 11.50 6.45
N ASP A 61 -2.40 12.14 5.41
CA ASP A 61 -2.60 11.48 4.13
C ASP A 61 -1.26 11.25 3.40
N ASP A 62 -1.26 10.41 2.36
CA ASP A 62 -0.05 10.07 1.61
C ASP A 62 0.67 11.29 1.02
N ALA A 63 -0.09 12.27 0.53
CA ALA A 63 0.47 13.48 -0.07
C ALA A 63 1.11 14.37 1.02
N GLY A 64 0.46 14.49 2.16
CA GLY A 64 0.97 15.21 3.32
C GLY A 64 2.24 14.60 3.88
N ILE A 65 2.33 13.28 3.98
CA ILE A 65 3.56 12.58 4.40
C ILE A 65 4.72 12.89 3.45
N LEU A 66 4.52 12.73 2.13
CA LEU A 66 5.57 12.98 1.14
C LEU A 66 6.00 14.45 1.12
N ALA A 67 5.04 15.38 1.20
CA ALA A 67 5.32 16.82 1.25
C ALA A 67 6.12 17.19 2.51
N ARG A 68 5.74 16.62 3.65
CA ARG A 68 6.44 16.83 4.92
C ARG A 68 7.89 16.33 4.87
N LEU A 69 8.13 15.13 4.36
CA LEU A 69 9.48 14.58 4.20
C LEU A 69 10.36 15.49 3.34
N LYS A 70 9.82 16.02 2.25
CA LYS A 70 10.53 16.97 1.37
C LYS A 70 10.87 18.27 2.09
N ALA A 71 9.92 18.83 2.83
CA ALA A 71 10.11 20.08 3.56
C ALA A 71 11.10 19.93 4.71
N GLU A 72 11.09 18.83 5.43
CA GLU A 72 12.00 18.56 6.54
C GLU A 72 13.42 18.19 6.06
N GLY A 73 13.55 17.56 4.89
CA GLY A 73 14.84 17.18 4.30
C GLY A 73 15.71 16.36 5.27
N THR A 74 16.94 16.80 5.50
CA THR A 74 17.89 16.15 6.42
C THR A 74 17.52 16.31 7.91
N ALA A 75 16.62 17.23 8.23
CA ALA A 75 16.12 17.46 9.59
C ALA A 75 14.93 16.52 9.94
N SER A 76 14.44 15.74 8.97
CA SER A 76 13.34 14.82 9.22
C SER A 76 13.66 13.86 10.37
N ALA A 77 12.66 13.67 11.24
CA ALA A 77 12.75 12.69 12.31
C ALA A 77 12.30 11.29 11.87
N ALA A 78 11.71 11.15 10.68
CA ALA A 78 11.15 9.89 10.20
C ALA A 78 12.21 8.80 10.05
N ASP A 79 11.92 7.62 10.58
CA ASP A 79 12.70 6.40 10.37
C ASP A 79 11.97 5.47 9.37
N VAL A 80 10.66 5.32 9.53
CA VAL A 80 9.81 4.50 8.65
C VAL A 80 8.72 5.35 8.03
N ILE A 81 8.44 5.07 6.77
CA ILE A 81 7.34 5.67 6.01
C ILE A 81 6.36 4.55 5.64
N LEU A 82 5.08 4.72 5.98
CA LEU A 82 4.00 3.81 5.60
C LEU A 82 3.01 4.53 4.67
N LEU A 83 2.85 4.01 3.47
CA LEU A 83 1.94 4.54 2.44
C LEU A 83 0.94 3.48 1.97
N VAL A 84 -0.20 3.90 1.44
CA VAL A 84 -1.31 3.00 1.14
C VAL A 84 -1.57 2.77 -0.35
N ASP A 85 -0.64 3.15 -1.21
CA ASP A 85 -0.75 2.97 -2.65
C ASP A 85 0.61 2.85 -3.34
N ALA A 86 0.70 1.97 -4.34
CA ALA A 86 1.91 1.77 -5.13
C ALA A 86 2.39 3.04 -5.85
N THR A 87 1.47 3.88 -6.32
CA THR A 87 1.82 5.16 -6.97
C THR A 87 2.50 6.11 -6.00
N ARG A 88 2.10 6.09 -4.74
CA ARG A 88 2.71 6.92 -3.69
C ARG A 88 4.07 6.40 -3.26
N LEU A 89 4.22 5.08 -3.15
CA LEU A 89 5.52 4.45 -2.88
C LEU A 89 6.51 4.72 -4.02
N TRP A 90 6.09 4.53 -5.27
CA TRP A 90 6.90 4.87 -6.43
C TRP A 90 7.30 6.35 -6.46
N ARG A 91 6.36 7.23 -6.14
CA ARG A 91 6.65 8.68 -6.08
C ARG A 91 7.69 9.01 -5.02
N GLY A 92 7.56 8.46 -3.80
CA GLY A 92 8.55 8.65 -2.75
C GLY A 92 9.94 8.13 -3.15
N GLU A 93 10.01 7.00 -3.84
CA GLU A 93 11.24 6.46 -4.41
C GLU A 93 11.83 7.39 -5.48
N SER A 94 11.03 7.80 -6.49
CA SER A 94 11.48 8.65 -7.59
C SER A 94 11.94 10.05 -7.14
N GLU A 95 11.40 10.54 -6.03
CA GLU A 95 11.80 11.80 -5.38
C GLU A 95 12.98 11.62 -4.41
N GLY A 96 13.54 10.40 -4.28
CA GLY A 96 14.70 10.11 -3.43
C GLY A 96 14.42 10.23 -1.93
N LEU A 97 13.16 10.05 -1.49
CA LEU A 97 12.75 10.18 -0.09
C LEU A 97 13.01 8.92 0.74
N PHE A 98 13.37 7.81 0.09
CA PHE A 98 13.66 6.53 0.73
C PHE A 98 15.13 6.15 0.56
N GLN A 99 15.67 5.41 1.52
CA GLN A 99 16.92 4.70 1.33
C GLN A 99 16.63 3.24 0.97
N GLY A 100 17.37 2.71 -0.01
CA GLY A 100 17.31 1.29 -0.33
C GLY A 100 17.95 0.44 0.78
N ILE A 101 17.34 -0.70 1.06
CA ILE A 101 17.81 -1.64 2.08
C ILE A 101 17.97 -3.03 1.49
N ARG A 102 18.82 -3.86 2.11
CA ARG A 102 18.89 -5.30 1.92
C ARG A 102 18.38 -6.01 3.15
N SER A 103 17.41 -6.88 2.97
CA SER A 103 16.93 -7.79 4.01
C SER A 103 16.53 -9.10 3.38
N ALA A 104 17.29 -10.15 3.65
CA ALA A 104 16.98 -11.49 3.16
C ALA A 104 15.59 -11.95 3.64
N ALA A 105 15.20 -11.58 4.86
CA ALA A 105 13.89 -11.91 5.42
C ALA A 105 12.75 -11.26 4.60
N LEU A 106 12.86 -9.97 4.30
CA LEU A 106 11.86 -9.26 3.49
C LEU A 106 11.82 -9.78 2.05
N GLU A 107 12.98 -10.03 1.45
CA GLU A 107 13.08 -10.52 0.07
C GLU A 107 12.54 -11.93 -0.10
N GLN A 108 12.70 -12.77 0.92
CA GLN A 108 12.12 -14.11 0.95
C GLN A 108 10.60 -14.06 1.18
N ALA A 109 10.14 -13.24 2.11
CA ALA A 109 8.73 -13.16 2.49
C ALA A 109 7.88 -12.47 1.43
N ILE A 110 8.32 -11.31 0.89
CA ILE A 110 7.52 -10.47 0.00
C ILE A 110 7.84 -10.79 -1.47
N PRO A 111 6.84 -11.18 -2.28
CA PRO A 111 7.00 -11.46 -3.70
C PRO A 111 7.60 -10.27 -4.48
N PRO A 112 8.45 -10.52 -5.50
CA PRO A 112 9.08 -9.44 -6.29
C PRO A 112 8.09 -8.44 -6.90
N GLN A 113 6.90 -8.89 -7.30
CA GLN A 113 5.86 -8.03 -7.87
C GLN A 113 5.24 -7.05 -6.88
N LEU A 114 5.42 -7.27 -5.56
CA LEU A 114 4.86 -6.43 -4.49
C LEU A 114 5.92 -5.54 -3.80
N ARG A 115 7.06 -5.33 -4.44
CA ARG A 115 8.13 -4.47 -3.92
C ARG A 115 8.80 -3.68 -5.03
N SER A 116 9.60 -2.66 -4.70
CA SER A 116 10.36 -1.94 -5.72
C SER A 116 11.39 -2.86 -6.37
N LYS A 117 11.72 -2.56 -7.63
CA LYS A 117 12.84 -3.23 -8.31
C LYS A 117 14.14 -2.89 -7.57
N PRO A 118 15.00 -3.88 -7.29
CA PRO A 118 16.29 -3.60 -6.69
C PRO A 118 17.15 -2.67 -7.56
N ASP A 119 17.87 -1.77 -6.91
CA ASP A 119 18.87 -0.92 -7.56
C ASP A 119 20.10 -1.72 -8.04
N ALA A 120 21.06 -1.05 -8.68
CA ALA A 120 22.29 -1.69 -9.16
C ALA A 120 23.14 -2.34 -8.05
N ALA A 121 22.99 -1.86 -6.81
CA ALA A 121 23.64 -2.43 -5.63
C ALA A 121 22.82 -3.56 -5.01
N GLY A 122 21.62 -3.83 -5.51
CA GLY A 122 20.70 -4.87 -5.01
C GLY A 122 19.86 -4.43 -3.81
N ASN A 123 19.72 -3.12 -3.55
CA ASN A 123 18.86 -2.62 -2.47
C ASN A 123 17.43 -2.40 -2.98
N THR A 124 16.45 -2.70 -2.15
CA THR A 124 15.01 -2.48 -2.41
C THR A 124 14.54 -1.25 -1.65
N ALA A 125 13.89 -0.31 -2.33
CA ALA A 125 13.49 0.96 -1.75
C ALA A 125 12.24 0.85 -0.85
N TRP A 126 11.31 -0.05 -1.18
CA TRP A 126 10.07 -0.26 -0.41
C TRP A 126 9.51 -1.66 -0.62
N PHE A 127 8.67 -2.10 0.31
CA PHE A 127 8.01 -3.40 0.33
C PHE A 127 6.51 -3.23 0.59
N GLY A 128 5.68 -4.03 -0.09
CA GLY A 128 4.24 -4.15 0.20
C GLY A 128 4.00 -5.17 1.31
N PHE A 129 3.13 -4.84 2.25
CA PHE A 129 2.84 -5.71 3.40
C PHE A 129 1.42 -6.26 3.40
N SER A 130 0.51 -5.60 2.71
CA SER A 130 -0.84 -6.11 2.47
C SER A 130 -1.29 -5.74 1.06
N THR A 131 -2.27 -6.50 0.53
CA THR A 131 -2.85 -6.26 -0.78
C THR A 131 -4.36 -6.08 -0.70
N ARG A 132 -4.92 -5.34 -1.65
CA ARG A 132 -6.37 -5.19 -1.85
C ARG A 132 -6.68 -5.21 -3.33
N ALA A 133 -7.81 -5.82 -3.67
CA ALA A 133 -8.28 -5.88 -5.05
C ALA A 133 -9.15 -4.66 -5.38
N ARG A 134 -9.07 -4.19 -6.61
CA ARG A 134 -10.00 -3.20 -7.16
C ARG A 134 -11.15 -3.94 -7.81
N VAL A 135 -12.28 -4.02 -7.12
CA VAL A 135 -13.44 -4.83 -7.52
C VAL A 135 -14.54 -3.99 -8.13
N ILE A 136 -15.44 -4.66 -8.86
CA ILE A 136 -16.68 -4.07 -9.35
C ILE A 136 -17.82 -4.49 -8.41
N VAL A 137 -18.47 -3.50 -7.80
CA VAL A 137 -19.69 -3.69 -7.01
C VAL A 137 -20.90 -3.33 -7.87
N TYR A 138 -21.98 -4.11 -7.84
CA TYR A 138 -23.13 -3.93 -8.70
C TYR A 138 -24.46 -4.19 -7.99
N ASP A 139 -25.54 -3.58 -8.48
CA ASP A 139 -26.92 -3.86 -8.05
C ASP A 139 -27.38 -5.20 -8.64
N LYS A 140 -27.56 -6.21 -7.78
CA LYS A 140 -27.98 -7.58 -8.17
C LYS A 140 -29.29 -7.64 -8.95
N ALA A 141 -30.18 -6.63 -8.76
CA ALA A 141 -31.47 -6.58 -9.45
C ALA A 141 -31.38 -5.93 -10.85
N LYS A 142 -30.32 -5.16 -11.14
CA LYS A 142 -30.22 -4.35 -12.36
C LYS A 142 -29.14 -4.78 -13.34
N ILE A 143 -28.13 -5.51 -12.87
CA ILE A 143 -26.94 -5.85 -13.65
C ILE A 143 -26.74 -7.37 -13.64
N ASN A 144 -26.56 -7.96 -14.82
CA ASN A 144 -26.06 -9.31 -14.95
C ASN A 144 -24.54 -9.31 -14.73
N LYS A 145 -24.05 -10.17 -13.84
CA LYS A 145 -22.62 -10.31 -13.54
C LYS A 145 -21.75 -10.53 -14.79
N ALA A 146 -22.28 -11.28 -15.78
CA ALA A 146 -21.57 -11.55 -17.03
C ALA A 146 -21.37 -10.31 -17.92
N ASP A 147 -22.11 -9.22 -17.67
CA ASP A 147 -21.97 -7.96 -18.43
C ASP A 147 -20.89 -7.02 -17.87
N ILE A 148 -20.23 -7.41 -16.77
CA ILE A 148 -19.24 -6.62 -16.04
C ILE A 148 -18.09 -7.49 -15.52
N ASP A 149 -17.74 -8.56 -16.21
CA ASP A 149 -16.73 -9.52 -15.76
C ASP A 149 -15.30 -9.06 -16.06
N SER A 150 -15.14 -7.95 -16.77
CA SER A 150 -13.86 -7.29 -17.03
C SER A 150 -13.92 -5.78 -16.79
N TYR A 151 -12.76 -5.13 -16.61
CA TYR A 151 -12.69 -3.67 -16.55
C TYR A 151 -13.02 -3.04 -17.90
N GLU A 152 -12.66 -3.72 -18.98
CA GLU A 152 -12.88 -3.28 -20.35
C GLU A 152 -14.37 -3.07 -20.63
N GLU A 153 -15.24 -3.93 -20.13
CA GLU A 153 -16.68 -3.84 -20.30
C GLU A 153 -17.31 -2.62 -19.63
N LEU A 154 -16.68 -2.04 -18.63
CA LEU A 154 -17.20 -0.81 -18.01
C LEU A 154 -17.29 0.36 -18.99
N ALA A 155 -16.54 0.32 -20.10
CA ALA A 155 -16.60 1.34 -21.15
C ALA A 155 -17.71 1.10 -22.19
N ASP A 156 -18.39 -0.07 -22.14
CA ASP A 156 -19.48 -0.39 -23.07
C ASP A 156 -20.64 0.62 -22.92
N PRO A 157 -21.15 1.21 -24.02
CA PRO A 157 -22.29 2.14 -23.99
C PRO A 157 -23.57 1.60 -23.35
N LYS A 158 -23.72 0.26 -23.21
CA LYS A 158 -24.85 -0.36 -22.45
C LYS A 158 -24.89 0.10 -20.99
N HIS A 159 -23.78 0.60 -20.45
CA HIS A 159 -23.67 1.08 -19.07
C HIS A 159 -23.84 2.61 -18.92
N LYS A 160 -24.31 3.31 -19.96
CA LYS A 160 -24.51 4.75 -19.92
C LYS A 160 -25.38 5.19 -18.74
N GLY A 161 -24.84 6.13 -17.94
CA GLY A 161 -25.53 6.67 -16.75
C GLY A 161 -25.63 5.68 -15.59
N ARG A 162 -24.76 4.64 -15.53
CA ARG A 162 -24.87 3.58 -14.51
C ARG A 162 -23.68 3.47 -13.58
N ILE A 163 -22.55 4.15 -13.86
CA ILE A 163 -21.32 3.98 -13.11
C ILE A 163 -21.11 5.07 -12.08
N CYS A 164 -20.86 4.70 -10.83
CA CYS A 164 -20.31 5.55 -9.79
C CYS A 164 -18.84 5.21 -9.54
N ILE A 165 -18.03 6.23 -9.46
CA ILE A 165 -16.59 6.08 -9.15
C ILE A 165 -16.11 7.34 -8.40
N ARG A 166 -15.07 7.20 -7.60
CA ARG A 166 -14.41 8.34 -6.95
C ARG A 166 -13.56 9.12 -7.97
N SER A 167 -12.98 10.25 -7.55
CA SER A 167 -12.12 11.09 -8.42
C SER A 167 -11.12 10.26 -9.21
N GLY A 168 -10.96 10.60 -10.51
CA GLY A 168 -9.98 9.96 -11.39
C GLY A 168 -8.54 10.14 -10.91
N SER A 169 -8.21 11.30 -10.36
CA SER A 169 -6.88 11.62 -9.82
C SER A 169 -6.59 11.00 -8.45
N HIS A 170 -7.55 10.29 -7.86
CA HIS A 170 -7.30 9.58 -6.61
C HIS A 170 -6.31 8.42 -6.82
N PRO A 171 -5.34 8.19 -5.92
CA PRO A 171 -4.31 7.16 -6.06
C PRO A 171 -4.84 5.79 -6.49
N TYR A 172 -5.97 5.33 -5.91
CA TYR A 172 -6.56 4.02 -6.25
C TYR A 172 -7.01 3.91 -7.72
N ASN A 173 -7.50 5.02 -8.30
CA ASN A 173 -7.87 5.05 -9.70
C ASN A 173 -6.65 5.27 -10.60
N LEU A 174 -5.69 6.10 -10.20
CA LEU A 174 -4.41 6.22 -10.92
C LEU A 174 -3.71 4.87 -11.05
N SER A 175 -3.72 4.05 -9.98
CA SER A 175 -3.15 2.70 -10.01
C SER A 175 -3.94 1.76 -10.93
N LEU A 176 -5.28 1.70 -10.82
CA LEU A 176 -6.10 0.89 -11.71
C LEU A 176 -5.89 1.30 -13.18
N PHE A 177 -5.95 2.61 -13.46
CA PHE A 177 -5.81 3.11 -14.82
C PHE A 177 -4.38 2.90 -15.36
N GLY A 178 -3.37 2.93 -14.47
CA GLY A 178 -2.00 2.53 -14.79
C GLY A 178 -1.91 1.06 -15.18
N ALA A 179 -2.58 0.17 -14.46
CA ALA A 179 -2.66 -1.26 -14.78
C ALA A 179 -3.36 -1.48 -16.13
N VAL A 180 -4.52 -0.85 -16.35
CA VAL A 180 -5.24 -0.93 -17.63
C VAL A 180 -4.34 -0.42 -18.78
N THR A 181 -3.55 0.62 -18.54
CA THR A 181 -2.61 1.15 -19.55
C THR A 181 -1.50 0.14 -19.90
N GLU A 182 -1.00 -0.62 -18.91
CA GLU A 182 -0.01 -1.68 -19.18
C GLU A 182 -0.60 -2.81 -20.03
N HIS A 183 -1.86 -3.17 -19.78
CA HIS A 183 -2.49 -4.28 -20.51
C HIS A 183 -3.03 -3.90 -21.89
N LEU A 184 -3.56 -2.69 -22.06
CA LEU A 184 -4.20 -2.25 -23.31
C LEU A 184 -3.31 -1.36 -24.19
N GLY A 185 -2.28 -0.74 -23.62
CA GLY A 185 -1.54 0.36 -24.24
C GLY A 185 -2.27 1.70 -24.10
N GLU A 186 -1.53 2.82 -24.26
CA GLU A 186 -2.02 4.17 -23.96
C GLU A 186 -3.28 4.56 -24.78
N GLN A 187 -3.25 4.28 -26.09
CA GLN A 187 -4.36 4.68 -26.96
C GLN A 187 -5.69 4.00 -26.60
N GLN A 188 -5.66 2.69 -26.36
CA GLN A 188 -6.86 1.94 -25.99
C GLN A 188 -7.31 2.28 -24.56
N ALA A 189 -6.37 2.49 -23.63
CA ALA A 189 -6.67 2.93 -22.27
C ALA A 189 -7.35 4.31 -22.26
N GLU A 190 -6.93 5.26 -23.12
CA GLU A 190 -7.59 6.55 -23.23
C GLU A 190 -9.01 6.42 -23.82
N GLN A 191 -9.21 5.55 -24.82
CA GLN A 191 -10.56 5.26 -25.35
C GLN A 191 -11.45 4.64 -24.27
N TRP A 192 -10.91 3.70 -23.50
CA TRP A 192 -11.61 3.11 -22.36
C TRP A 192 -12.00 4.15 -21.32
N LEU A 193 -11.10 5.09 -20.94
CA LEU A 193 -11.41 6.19 -20.03
C LEU A 193 -12.52 7.08 -20.57
N ARG A 194 -12.55 7.39 -21.88
CA ARG A 194 -13.66 8.12 -22.51
C ARG A 194 -15.00 7.39 -22.36
N GLY A 195 -14.98 6.06 -22.54
CA GLY A 195 -16.16 5.22 -22.31
C GLY A 195 -16.64 5.26 -20.87
N ILE A 196 -15.71 5.16 -19.88
CA ILE A 196 -16.04 5.29 -18.46
C ILE A 196 -16.70 6.65 -18.17
N VAL A 197 -16.11 7.76 -18.67
CA VAL A 197 -16.66 9.12 -18.48
C VAL A 197 -18.08 9.24 -19.08
N ALA A 198 -18.31 8.66 -20.27
CA ALA A 198 -19.63 8.66 -20.91
C ALA A 198 -20.68 7.83 -20.15
N ASN A 199 -20.22 6.84 -19.35
CA ASN A 199 -21.07 5.92 -18.59
C ASN A 199 -21.31 6.35 -17.14
N LEU A 200 -20.73 7.49 -16.69
CA LEU A 200 -20.92 7.98 -15.33
C LEU A 200 -22.39 8.33 -15.05
N ALA A 201 -22.92 7.86 -13.93
CA ALA A 201 -24.25 8.24 -13.43
C ALA A 201 -24.24 9.67 -12.86
N ARG A 202 -23.11 10.10 -12.36
CA ARG A 202 -22.88 11.44 -11.77
C ARG A 202 -21.41 11.81 -11.83
N SER A 203 -21.09 13.05 -11.59
CA SER A 203 -19.70 13.49 -11.41
C SER A 203 -19.04 12.71 -10.29
N PRO A 204 -17.76 12.34 -10.44
CA PRO A 204 -16.99 11.65 -9.40
C PRO A 204 -17.00 12.41 -8.08
N LYS A 205 -17.35 11.74 -6.98
CA LYS A 205 -17.39 12.33 -5.62
C LYS A 205 -17.31 11.24 -4.55
N GLY A 206 -16.90 11.61 -3.35
CA GLY A 206 -16.88 10.72 -2.18
C GLY A 206 -15.81 9.62 -2.23
N GLY A 207 -15.84 8.78 -1.23
CA GLY A 207 -14.94 7.61 -1.08
C GLY A 207 -15.57 6.32 -1.61
N ASP A 208 -14.84 5.21 -1.50
CA ASP A 208 -15.32 3.90 -2.01
C ASP A 208 -16.58 3.40 -1.29
N THR A 209 -16.74 3.68 0.01
CA THR A 209 -17.98 3.36 0.74
C THR A 209 -19.18 4.11 0.15
N ASP A 210 -18.98 5.38 -0.25
CA ASP A 210 -20.06 6.18 -0.85
C ASP A 210 -20.46 5.63 -2.22
N GLN A 211 -19.52 5.04 -2.97
CA GLN A 211 -19.82 4.37 -4.23
C GLN A 211 -20.67 3.12 -3.98
N ILE A 212 -20.31 2.28 -2.99
CA ILE A 212 -21.08 1.09 -2.62
C ILE A 212 -22.50 1.47 -2.19
N ARG A 213 -22.64 2.48 -1.34
CA ARG A 213 -23.94 3.00 -0.90
C ARG A 213 -24.74 3.61 -2.04
N GLY A 214 -24.08 4.27 -3.01
CA GLY A 214 -24.70 4.77 -4.23
C GLY A 214 -25.32 3.65 -5.08
N VAL A 215 -24.67 2.48 -5.16
CA VAL A 215 -25.26 1.31 -5.82
C VAL A 215 -26.46 0.80 -5.03
N ALA A 216 -26.34 0.65 -3.72
CA ALA A 216 -27.44 0.15 -2.88
C ALA A 216 -28.65 1.08 -2.86
N SER A 217 -28.46 2.40 -2.94
CA SER A 217 -29.57 3.38 -3.02
C SER A 217 -30.20 3.47 -4.40
N GLY A 218 -29.53 2.96 -5.45
CA GLY A 218 -29.97 3.04 -6.83
C GLY A 218 -29.56 4.34 -7.56
N GLU A 219 -28.70 5.18 -6.97
CA GLU A 219 -28.09 6.34 -7.63
C GLU A 219 -27.25 5.91 -8.84
N CYS A 220 -26.60 4.74 -8.75
CA CYS A 220 -25.93 4.05 -9.84
C CYS A 220 -26.22 2.56 -9.78
N ALA A 221 -25.79 1.81 -10.80
CA ALA A 221 -25.96 0.36 -10.82
C ALA A 221 -24.62 -0.39 -10.69
N ILE A 222 -23.52 0.28 -10.94
CA ILE A 222 -22.16 -0.25 -10.95
C ILE A 222 -21.24 0.74 -10.22
N ALA A 223 -20.30 0.20 -9.44
CA ALA A 223 -19.24 1.00 -8.82
C ALA A 223 -17.90 0.28 -8.84
N VAL A 224 -16.80 1.04 -8.90
CA VAL A 224 -15.43 0.52 -8.79
C VAL A 224 -14.88 0.89 -7.42
N THR A 225 -14.51 -0.10 -6.61
CA THR A 225 -14.13 0.11 -5.21
C THR A 225 -12.99 -0.82 -4.80
N ASN A 226 -12.26 -0.48 -3.73
CA ASN A 226 -11.38 -1.45 -3.11
C ASN A 226 -12.18 -2.46 -2.29
N SER A 227 -11.76 -3.71 -2.35
CA SER A 227 -12.43 -4.87 -1.74
C SER A 227 -12.66 -4.73 -0.23
N TYR A 228 -11.71 -4.15 0.51
CA TYR A 228 -11.80 -4.05 1.97
C TYR A 228 -12.94 -3.14 2.45
N TYR A 229 -13.43 -2.21 1.62
CA TYR A 229 -14.60 -1.39 1.97
C TYR A 229 -15.88 -2.22 2.00
N LEU A 230 -16.09 -3.08 1.00
CA LEU A 230 -17.23 -3.99 1.02
C LEU A 230 -17.09 -5.04 2.13
N ALA A 231 -15.90 -5.61 2.31
CA ALA A 231 -15.64 -6.57 3.40
C ALA A 231 -15.91 -5.97 4.78
N ARG A 232 -15.61 -4.68 4.98
CA ARG A 232 -15.95 -3.96 6.23
C ARG A 232 -17.45 -3.85 6.44
N LEU A 233 -18.23 -3.52 5.40
CA LEU A 233 -19.68 -3.49 5.48
C LEU A 233 -20.26 -4.88 5.77
N MET A 234 -19.71 -5.93 5.15
CA MET A 234 -20.13 -7.32 5.41
C MET A 234 -19.90 -7.78 6.86
N ARG A 235 -18.91 -7.20 7.54
CA ARG A 235 -18.56 -7.51 8.94
C ARG A 235 -19.18 -6.55 9.94
N SER A 236 -19.95 -5.57 9.47
CA SER A 236 -20.63 -4.59 10.32
C SER A 236 -21.89 -5.21 10.97
N ASP A 237 -22.10 -4.88 12.22
CA ASP A 237 -23.36 -5.22 12.92
C ASP A 237 -24.49 -4.22 12.68
N ASN A 238 -24.18 -3.09 12.04
CA ASN A 238 -25.15 -2.05 11.71
C ASN A 238 -26.18 -2.54 10.69
N ALA A 239 -27.48 -2.35 10.98
CA ALA A 239 -28.58 -2.76 10.11
C ALA A 239 -28.54 -2.10 8.72
N GLU A 240 -28.12 -0.82 8.64
CA GLU A 240 -27.99 -0.11 7.36
C GLU A 240 -26.90 -0.74 6.48
N ASP A 241 -25.76 -1.12 7.06
CA ASP A 241 -24.68 -1.78 6.32
C ASP A 241 -25.11 -3.17 5.82
N LYS A 242 -25.85 -3.92 6.63
CA LYS A 242 -26.43 -5.22 6.22
C LYS A 242 -27.38 -5.04 5.03
N ALA A 243 -28.28 -4.03 5.08
CA ALA A 243 -29.18 -3.74 3.97
C ALA A 243 -28.43 -3.36 2.68
N VAL A 244 -27.30 -2.65 2.79
CA VAL A 244 -26.41 -2.37 1.63
C VAL A 244 -25.85 -3.66 1.06
N VAL A 245 -25.29 -4.54 1.90
CA VAL A 245 -24.67 -5.81 1.49
C VAL A 245 -25.69 -6.76 0.84
N ASP A 246 -26.91 -6.82 1.35
CA ASP A 246 -27.97 -7.64 0.79
C ASP A 246 -28.33 -7.26 -0.65
N ARG A 247 -28.19 -5.99 -1.00
CA ARG A 247 -28.55 -5.46 -2.30
C ARG A 247 -27.44 -5.56 -3.34
N VAL A 248 -26.18 -5.48 -2.91
CA VAL A 248 -25.05 -5.44 -3.85
C VAL A 248 -24.42 -6.81 -4.07
N GLY A 249 -23.89 -7.02 -5.27
CA GLY A 249 -22.97 -8.10 -5.60
C GLY A 249 -21.56 -7.58 -5.86
N VAL A 250 -20.61 -8.50 -5.98
CA VAL A 250 -19.21 -8.18 -6.27
C VAL A 250 -18.65 -9.05 -7.38
N VAL A 251 -17.85 -8.45 -8.24
CA VAL A 251 -17.06 -9.12 -9.29
C VAL A 251 -15.58 -8.80 -9.05
N PHE A 252 -14.76 -9.84 -9.12
CA PHE A 252 -13.32 -9.72 -9.33
C PHE A 252 -13.10 -9.78 -10.85
N PRO A 253 -12.86 -8.66 -11.53
CA PRO A 253 -12.88 -8.65 -12.99
C PRO A 253 -11.65 -9.32 -13.60
N ASN A 254 -11.70 -9.57 -14.91
CA ASN A 254 -10.61 -10.12 -15.72
C ASN A 254 -10.12 -11.53 -15.31
N GLN A 255 -10.96 -12.36 -14.69
CA GLN A 255 -10.57 -13.70 -14.26
C GLN A 255 -10.22 -14.62 -15.44
N SER A 256 -10.83 -14.42 -16.61
CA SER A 256 -10.54 -15.13 -17.85
C SER A 256 -9.37 -14.55 -18.66
N SER A 257 -8.91 -13.34 -18.29
CA SER A 257 -7.82 -12.63 -19.00
C SER A 257 -6.63 -12.35 -18.07
N TRP A 258 -6.25 -11.09 -17.87
CA TRP A 258 -5.04 -10.72 -17.14
C TRP A 258 -5.16 -10.72 -15.61
N GLY A 259 -6.37 -10.88 -15.09
CA GLY A 259 -6.62 -10.94 -13.66
C GLY A 259 -7.07 -9.61 -13.05
N THR A 260 -7.54 -9.67 -11.81
CA THR A 260 -8.01 -8.47 -11.09
C THR A 260 -6.82 -7.61 -10.67
N HIS A 261 -6.91 -6.30 -10.87
CA HIS A 261 -5.93 -5.35 -10.36
C HIS A 261 -5.83 -5.43 -8.83
N VAL A 262 -4.62 -5.60 -8.35
CA VAL A 262 -4.29 -5.56 -6.92
C VAL A 262 -3.32 -4.42 -6.64
N ASN A 263 -3.52 -3.76 -5.50
CA ASN A 263 -2.65 -2.71 -5.01
C ASN A 263 -2.18 -3.04 -3.59
N ILE A 264 -1.23 -2.27 -3.08
CA ILE A 264 -0.55 -2.56 -1.82
C ILE A 264 -0.71 -1.43 -0.79
N ALA A 265 -0.62 -1.77 0.48
CA ALA A 265 -0.08 -0.89 1.49
C ALA A 265 1.36 -1.32 1.78
N GLY A 266 2.27 -0.39 1.80
CA GLY A 266 3.69 -0.70 1.90
C GLY A 266 4.45 0.25 2.79
N GLY A 267 5.74 -0.04 2.98
CA GLY A 267 6.63 0.75 3.81
C GLY A 267 8.05 0.81 3.27
N ALA A 268 8.74 1.86 3.67
CA ALA A 268 10.11 2.17 3.31
C ALA A 268 10.88 2.67 4.53
N VAL A 269 12.21 2.59 4.47
CA VAL A 269 13.07 3.32 5.39
C VAL A 269 13.26 4.74 4.86
N ALA A 270 13.06 5.74 5.70
CA ALA A 270 13.23 7.14 5.31
C ALA A 270 14.69 7.43 4.90
N ARG A 271 14.89 8.30 3.90
CA ARG A 271 16.23 8.64 3.39
C ARG A 271 17.23 9.02 4.49
N ASN A 272 16.77 9.79 5.46
CA ASN A 272 17.58 10.37 6.52
C ASN A 272 17.26 9.74 7.90
N ALA A 273 16.76 8.49 7.92
CA ALA A 273 16.43 7.77 9.14
C ALA A 273 17.58 7.84 10.17
N LYS A 274 17.24 8.19 11.41
CA LYS A 274 18.18 8.22 12.53
C LYS A 274 18.37 6.83 13.16
N ASN A 275 17.34 5.99 13.05
CA ASN A 275 17.31 4.63 13.59
C ASN A 275 17.07 3.59 12.49
N PRO A 276 17.93 3.50 11.43
CA PRO A 276 17.68 2.64 10.27
C PRO A 276 17.61 1.15 10.63
N ALA A 277 18.37 0.69 11.62
CA ALA A 277 18.31 -0.69 12.06
C ALA A 277 16.95 -1.05 12.71
N ASN A 278 16.39 -0.13 13.52
CA ASN A 278 15.05 -0.29 14.09
C ASN A 278 13.97 -0.23 13.01
N ALA A 279 14.18 0.61 11.99
CA ALA A 279 13.28 0.72 10.85
C ALA A 279 13.22 -0.61 10.05
N VAL A 280 14.37 -1.20 9.73
CA VAL A 280 14.43 -2.52 9.08
C VAL A 280 13.75 -3.58 9.92
N LYS A 281 14.05 -3.64 11.24
CA LYS A 281 13.43 -4.59 12.17
C LYS A 281 11.89 -4.45 12.20
N PHE A 282 11.37 -3.23 12.12
CA PHE A 282 9.93 -3.00 12.05
C PHE A 282 9.34 -3.46 10.72
N LEU A 283 9.99 -3.20 9.59
CA LEU A 283 9.54 -3.69 8.29
C LEU A 283 9.55 -5.24 8.24
N GLU A 284 10.58 -5.88 8.80
CA GLU A 284 10.64 -7.35 8.93
C GLU A 284 9.50 -7.87 9.82
N TYR A 285 9.19 -7.18 10.92
CA TYR A 285 8.04 -7.52 11.75
C TYR A 285 6.72 -7.42 10.95
N LEU A 286 6.52 -6.40 10.12
CA LEU A 286 5.32 -6.30 9.28
C LEU A 286 5.18 -7.47 8.29
N ALA A 287 6.28 -8.11 7.89
CA ALA A 287 6.28 -9.32 7.07
C ALA A 287 6.10 -10.62 7.88
N SER A 288 6.08 -10.55 9.21
CA SER A 288 5.94 -11.73 10.08
C SER A 288 4.52 -12.33 9.99
N PRO A 289 4.37 -13.64 10.27
CA PRO A 289 3.06 -14.29 10.25
C PRO A 289 2.01 -13.62 11.15
N SER A 290 2.41 -13.08 12.32
CA SER A 290 1.48 -12.39 13.24
C SER A 290 0.95 -11.09 12.67
N ALA A 291 1.84 -10.23 12.15
CA ALA A 291 1.45 -8.97 11.51
C ALA A 291 0.61 -9.22 10.25
N GLN A 292 0.96 -10.21 9.44
CA GLN A 292 0.25 -10.56 8.23
C GLN A 292 -1.17 -11.09 8.51
N LYS A 293 -1.37 -11.87 9.58
CA LYS A 293 -2.70 -12.28 10.04
C LYS A 293 -3.54 -11.06 10.48
N HIS A 294 -2.89 -10.09 11.13
CA HIS A 294 -3.56 -8.85 11.53
C HIS A 294 -4.10 -8.07 10.33
N PHE A 295 -3.34 -7.95 9.23
CA PHE A 295 -3.84 -7.30 8.01
C PHE A 295 -5.09 -8.00 7.46
N ALA A 296 -5.14 -9.32 7.51
CA ALA A 296 -6.32 -10.07 7.07
C ALA A 296 -7.52 -9.86 8.02
N SER A 297 -7.34 -10.11 9.30
CA SER A 297 -8.45 -10.11 10.27
C SER A 297 -8.89 -8.71 10.69
N GLY A 298 -7.95 -7.77 10.87
CA GLY A 298 -8.21 -6.39 11.31
C GLY A 298 -8.59 -5.45 10.17
N ASN A 299 -7.85 -5.49 9.06
CA ASN A 299 -7.96 -4.50 8.01
C ASN A 299 -8.73 -4.96 6.78
N ASN A 300 -9.14 -6.23 6.72
CA ASN A 300 -9.79 -6.84 5.56
C ASN A 300 -8.92 -6.74 4.27
N GLU A 301 -7.62 -6.89 4.42
CA GLU A 301 -6.64 -6.91 3.33
C GLU A 301 -5.99 -8.29 3.22
N TRP A 302 -5.60 -8.73 2.02
CA TRP A 302 -4.86 -9.98 1.88
C TRP A 302 -3.42 -9.81 2.37
N PRO A 303 -2.85 -10.82 3.06
CA PRO A 303 -1.44 -10.87 3.36
C PRO A 303 -0.59 -10.77 2.08
N ALA A 304 0.47 -9.96 2.12
CA ALA A 304 1.45 -9.90 1.03
C ALA A 304 2.55 -10.95 1.18
N ALA A 305 2.84 -11.39 2.41
CA ALA A 305 3.88 -12.38 2.65
C ALA A 305 3.42 -13.79 2.23
N LYS A 306 4.35 -14.51 1.59
CA LYS A 306 4.13 -15.88 1.12
C LYS A 306 3.78 -16.83 2.28
N GLY A 307 2.90 -17.79 2.02
CA GLY A 307 2.60 -18.88 2.95
C GLY A 307 1.74 -18.48 4.17
N VAL A 308 1.28 -17.23 4.25
CA VAL A 308 0.36 -16.80 5.32
C VAL A 308 -1.08 -17.04 4.87
N ALA A 309 -1.82 -17.82 5.66
CA ALA A 309 -3.23 -18.07 5.38
C ALA A 309 -4.06 -16.80 5.62
N MET A 310 -4.95 -16.51 4.68
CA MET A 310 -5.93 -15.44 4.82
C MET A 310 -7.10 -15.95 5.67
N ASP A 311 -7.26 -15.38 6.86
CA ASP A 311 -8.35 -15.71 7.78
C ASP A 311 -9.32 -14.54 7.93
N ASN A 312 -10.22 -14.42 6.94
CA ASN A 312 -11.26 -13.40 6.90
C ASN A 312 -12.48 -13.97 6.13
N SER A 313 -13.56 -14.19 6.83
CA SER A 313 -14.78 -14.80 6.25
C SER A 313 -15.39 -13.93 5.15
N ALA A 314 -15.38 -12.60 5.29
CA ALA A 314 -15.92 -11.70 4.29
C ALA A 314 -15.10 -11.76 2.99
N LEU A 315 -13.77 -11.71 3.07
CA LEU A 315 -12.92 -11.86 1.90
C LEU A 315 -13.07 -13.23 1.23
N LYS A 316 -13.17 -14.31 2.03
CA LYS A 316 -13.44 -15.67 1.51
C LYS A 316 -14.77 -15.73 0.78
N SER A 317 -15.83 -15.17 1.37
CA SER A 317 -17.16 -15.12 0.76
C SER A 317 -17.18 -14.33 -0.55
N MET A 318 -16.48 -13.20 -0.63
CA MET A 318 -16.42 -12.39 -1.84
C MET A 318 -15.74 -13.10 -3.01
N THR A 319 -14.71 -13.89 -2.76
CA THR A 319 -13.91 -14.54 -3.81
C THR A 319 -14.37 -15.96 -4.13
N GLY A 320 -15.13 -16.60 -3.25
CA GLY A 320 -15.39 -18.03 -3.32
C GLY A 320 -14.14 -18.88 -3.06
N GLY A 321 -13.08 -18.28 -2.49
CA GLY A 321 -11.82 -18.96 -2.16
C GLY A 321 -10.60 -18.18 -2.67
N ALA A 322 -10.22 -18.35 -3.93
CA ALA A 322 -9.11 -17.65 -4.56
C ALA A 322 -9.58 -16.86 -5.79
N PHE A 323 -8.81 -15.88 -6.20
CA PHE A 323 -9.00 -15.15 -7.45
C PHE A 323 -7.65 -14.98 -8.16
N LYS A 324 -7.70 -14.83 -9.48
CA LYS A 324 -6.53 -14.49 -10.29
C LYS A 324 -6.25 -13.00 -10.14
N SER A 325 -5.13 -12.64 -9.54
CA SER A 325 -4.61 -11.27 -9.56
C SER A 325 -3.76 -11.04 -10.81
N GLU A 326 -3.68 -9.79 -11.26
CA GLU A 326 -2.72 -9.42 -12.30
C GLU A 326 -1.27 -9.67 -11.85
N THR A 327 -0.37 -9.74 -12.84
CA THR A 327 1.06 -10.04 -12.60
C THR A 327 1.98 -8.85 -12.88
N VAL A 328 1.44 -7.72 -13.33
CA VAL A 328 2.22 -6.49 -13.53
C VAL A 328 2.81 -6.06 -12.18
N PRO A 329 4.13 -5.83 -12.09
CA PRO A 329 4.73 -5.33 -10.87
C PRO A 329 4.11 -3.99 -10.47
N VAL A 330 3.75 -3.83 -9.20
CA VAL A 330 3.11 -2.58 -8.71
C VAL A 330 4.02 -1.36 -8.88
N SER A 331 5.35 -1.55 -8.95
CA SER A 331 6.29 -0.49 -9.31
C SER A 331 6.11 0.03 -10.73
N GLN A 332 5.82 -0.88 -11.68
CA GLN A 332 5.53 -0.52 -13.07
C GLN A 332 4.23 0.27 -13.18
N ILE A 333 3.21 -0.15 -12.45
CA ILE A 333 1.93 0.57 -12.36
C ILE A 333 2.16 2.00 -11.81
N GLY A 334 2.98 2.13 -10.77
CA GLY A 334 3.35 3.42 -10.19
C GLY A 334 4.00 4.38 -11.20
N MET A 335 4.84 3.88 -12.10
CA MET A 335 5.51 4.69 -13.14
C MET A 335 4.53 5.34 -14.13
N ASN A 336 3.36 4.74 -14.35
CA ASN A 336 2.37 5.25 -15.29
C ASN A 336 1.54 6.44 -14.77
N GLN A 337 1.65 6.81 -13.48
CA GLN A 337 0.74 7.81 -12.89
C GLN A 337 0.74 9.16 -13.65
N VAL A 338 1.89 9.64 -14.15
CA VAL A 338 1.98 10.90 -14.89
C VAL A 338 1.25 10.78 -16.23
N LYS A 339 1.48 9.69 -16.95
CA LYS A 339 0.79 9.38 -18.22
C LYS A 339 -0.71 9.26 -18.01
N VAL A 340 -1.13 8.55 -16.98
CA VAL A 340 -2.55 8.41 -16.61
C VAL A 340 -3.17 9.76 -16.31
N GLN A 341 -2.52 10.63 -15.52
CA GLN A 341 -3.03 11.95 -15.22
C GLN A 341 -3.23 12.78 -16.50
N GLN A 342 -2.29 12.74 -17.43
CA GLN A 342 -2.42 13.41 -18.74
C GLN A 342 -3.60 12.88 -19.54
N MET A 343 -3.84 11.56 -19.54
CA MET A 343 -5.03 10.98 -20.18
C MET A 343 -6.32 11.46 -19.51
N LEU A 344 -6.38 11.48 -18.16
CA LEU A 344 -7.54 11.99 -17.41
C LEU A 344 -7.86 13.44 -17.78
N ASP A 345 -6.85 14.30 -17.90
CA ASP A 345 -7.00 15.69 -18.29
C ASP A 345 -7.57 15.81 -19.72
N ARG A 346 -7.08 15.00 -20.67
CA ARG A 346 -7.58 14.97 -22.06
C ARG A 346 -9.02 14.47 -22.19
N VAL A 347 -9.44 13.55 -21.33
CA VAL A 347 -10.81 12.99 -21.36
C VAL A 347 -11.79 13.73 -20.45
N GLY A 348 -11.31 14.69 -19.67
CA GLY A 348 -12.13 15.44 -18.72
C GLY A 348 -12.61 14.63 -17.51
N PHE A 349 -11.88 13.59 -17.11
CA PHE A 349 -12.21 12.79 -15.95
C PHE A 349 -11.68 13.47 -14.68
N LYS A 350 -12.56 14.01 -13.88
CA LYS A 350 -12.23 14.76 -12.63
C LYS A 350 -12.04 13.85 -11.42
#